data_d58c5714e4b6525e9249907d1d28b0f3
#
_entry.id   d58c5714e4b6525e9249907d1d28b0f3
#
_cell.length_a   1.000
_cell.length_b   1.000
_cell.length_c   1.000
_cell.angle_alpha   90.00
_cell.angle_beta   90.00
_cell.angle_gamma   90.00
#
_symmetry.space_group_name_H-M   'P 1'
#
loop_
_entity.id
_entity.type
_entity.pdbx_description
1 polymer ?
#
loop_
_entity_poly.entity_id
_entity_poly.type
_entity_poly.pdbx_seq_one_letter_code
_entity_poly.pdbx_strand_id
1 'polypeptide(L)'
;MAPDLELFACSYAGVDHLPLEALKERGVAVTNAAGVHAPNVSEYALGAVLTFTRDFLEARRRQEARNWRSYQARELAGSTVAVVGMGPIGEAIVERLHAFDVHTVGVRYTPEKGGPTDEVYGYEALPDAVGDAAYVVLACPLTDATEGLVDAEVFLTMPPESVLVNVARGGVVDTDALVDALRDNSIRGAALDVTDPEPLPDDHELWGFENVLVTPHNAGHTPAYFERLADIVADAVHAADESGEWTDLPNQVV
;
A
#
# COMPACT_ATOMS: atom_id res chain seq x y z
N MET A 1 -13.57 -32.77 -1.07
CA MET A 1 -13.29 -31.98 0.15
C MET A 1 -13.35 -32.92 1.33
N ALA A 2 -12.42 -32.82 2.30
CA ALA A 2 -12.39 -33.70 3.49
C ALA A 2 -13.73 -33.62 4.23
N PRO A 3 -14.34 -34.76 4.66
CA PRO A 3 -15.63 -34.74 5.35
C PRO A 3 -15.54 -34.09 6.75
N ASP A 4 -14.39 -34.18 7.39
CA ASP A 4 -14.15 -33.73 8.78
C ASP A 4 -13.28 -32.45 8.81
N LEU A 5 -13.40 -31.59 7.82
CA LEU A 5 -12.66 -30.32 7.76
C LEU A 5 -13.33 -29.32 8.70
N GLU A 6 -12.61 -28.81 9.68
CA GLU A 6 -13.05 -27.80 10.65
C GLU A 6 -12.48 -26.42 10.36
N LEU A 7 -11.21 -26.35 9.89
CA LEU A 7 -10.52 -25.12 9.53
C LEU A 7 -9.99 -25.18 8.10
N PHE A 8 -10.21 -24.10 7.32
CA PHE A 8 -9.54 -23.82 6.05
C PHE A 8 -8.71 -22.54 6.19
N ALA A 9 -7.42 -22.67 6.36
CA ALA A 9 -6.49 -21.55 6.43
C ALA A 9 -6.05 -21.16 5.01
N CYS A 10 -6.53 -19.99 4.52
CA CYS A 10 -6.14 -19.46 3.22
C CYS A 10 -4.76 -18.82 3.30
N SER A 11 -3.86 -19.22 2.39
CA SER A 11 -2.52 -18.64 2.32
C SER A 11 -2.48 -17.23 1.69
N TYR A 12 -3.60 -16.68 1.26
CA TYR A 12 -3.72 -15.33 0.71
C TYR A 12 -4.54 -14.44 1.64
N ALA A 13 -4.26 -13.13 1.62
CA ALA A 13 -5.08 -12.14 2.33
C ALA A 13 -6.47 -11.98 1.68
N GLY A 14 -6.54 -11.98 0.33
CA GLY A 14 -7.80 -11.96 -0.41
C GLY A 14 -8.43 -13.36 -0.49
N VAL A 15 -9.75 -13.44 -0.31
CA VAL A 15 -10.53 -14.69 -0.28
C VAL A 15 -11.64 -14.76 -1.31
N ASP A 16 -11.71 -13.81 -2.24
CA ASP A 16 -12.79 -13.67 -3.24
C ASP A 16 -12.88 -14.88 -4.19
N HIS A 17 -11.80 -15.64 -4.34
CA HIS A 17 -11.72 -16.86 -5.13
C HIS A 17 -12.27 -18.11 -4.41
N LEU A 18 -12.62 -17.99 -3.11
CA LEU A 18 -13.09 -19.11 -2.29
C LEU A 18 -14.62 -19.19 -2.27
N PRO A 19 -15.20 -20.39 -2.23
CA PRO A 19 -16.64 -20.59 -2.07
C PRO A 19 -17.06 -20.43 -0.59
N LEU A 20 -16.95 -19.21 -0.06
CA LEU A 20 -17.12 -18.92 1.36
C LEU A 20 -18.47 -19.38 1.91
N GLU A 21 -19.58 -19.14 1.19
CA GLU A 21 -20.92 -19.57 1.63
C GLU A 21 -21.01 -21.09 1.77
N ALA A 22 -20.45 -21.84 0.81
CA ALA A 22 -20.46 -23.31 0.87
C ALA A 22 -19.58 -23.88 2.00
N LEU A 23 -18.51 -23.17 2.40
CA LEU A 23 -17.70 -23.53 3.55
C LEU A 23 -18.44 -23.24 4.86
N LYS A 24 -19.10 -22.07 4.94
CA LYS A 24 -19.93 -21.66 6.07
C LYS A 24 -21.10 -22.61 6.31
N GLU A 25 -21.83 -22.99 5.26
CA GLU A 25 -22.95 -23.96 5.34
C GLU A 25 -22.52 -25.33 5.90
N ARG A 26 -21.23 -25.67 5.75
CA ARG A 26 -20.64 -26.92 6.29
C ARG A 26 -20.06 -26.75 7.68
N GLY A 27 -20.11 -25.55 8.26
CA GLY A 27 -19.52 -25.26 9.57
C GLY A 27 -17.99 -25.25 9.55
N VAL A 28 -17.36 -25.00 8.38
CA VAL A 28 -15.91 -24.88 8.25
C VAL A 28 -15.50 -23.44 8.51
N ALA A 29 -14.71 -23.21 9.54
CA ALA A 29 -14.08 -21.91 9.78
C ALA A 29 -13.07 -21.60 8.64
N VAL A 30 -13.06 -20.37 8.16
CA VAL A 30 -12.08 -19.91 7.17
C VAL A 30 -11.28 -18.76 7.74
N THR A 31 -9.97 -18.88 7.77
CA THR A 31 -9.05 -17.77 8.08
C THR A 31 -8.26 -17.36 6.86
N ASN A 32 -7.77 -16.13 6.83
CA ASN A 32 -6.93 -15.60 5.75
C ASN A 32 -5.57 -15.11 6.25
N ALA A 33 -4.69 -14.75 5.33
CA ALA A 33 -3.36 -14.23 5.65
C ALA A 33 -3.33 -12.69 5.78
N ALA A 34 -4.41 -12.05 6.22
CA ALA A 34 -4.41 -10.60 6.43
C ALA A 34 -3.28 -10.20 7.41
N GLY A 35 -2.53 -9.14 7.07
CA GLY A 35 -1.41 -8.68 7.87
C GLY A 35 -0.05 -9.31 7.53
N VAL A 36 0.00 -10.47 6.84
CA VAL A 36 1.27 -11.16 6.49
C VAL A 36 2.27 -10.26 5.75
N HIS A 37 1.76 -9.33 4.93
CA HIS A 37 2.56 -8.40 4.15
C HIS A 37 2.80 -7.05 4.82
N ALA A 38 2.16 -6.75 5.96
CA ALA A 38 2.27 -5.45 6.60
C ALA A 38 3.72 -5.02 6.89
N PRO A 39 4.62 -5.91 7.42
CA PRO A 39 5.99 -5.52 7.69
C PRO A 39 6.79 -5.14 6.43
N ASN A 40 6.79 -5.98 5.41
CA ASN A 40 7.66 -5.79 4.23
C ASN A 40 7.11 -4.74 3.25
N VAL A 41 5.79 -4.66 3.06
CA VAL A 41 5.20 -3.63 2.18
C VAL A 41 5.34 -2.24 2.81
N SER A 42 5.22 -2.11 4.15
CA SER A 42 5.46 -0.84 4.81
C SER A 42 6.94 -0.42 4.77
N GLU A 43 7.89 -1.37 4.83
CA GLU A 43 9.31 -1.10 4.61
C GLU A 43 9.59 -0.65 3.17
N TYR A 44 8.94 -1.27 2.19
CA TYR A 44 9.04 -0.86 0.79
C TYR A 44 8.51 0.57 0.60
N ALA A 45 7.31 0.88 1.10
CA ALA A 45 6.71 2.21 1.00
C ALA A 45 7.61 3.29 1.63
N LEU A 46 8.16 3.03 2.82
CA LEU A 46 9.12 3.93 3.46
C LEU A 46 10.42 4.06 2.65
N GLY A 47 10.93 2.95 2.11
CA GLY A 47 12.10 2.95 1.22
C GLY A 47 11.87 3.81 -0.03
N ALA A 48 10.67 3.74 -0.64
CA ALA A 48 10.26 4.59 -1.75
C ALA A 48 10.21 6.07 -1.35
N VAL A 49 9.54 6.41 -0.24
CA VAL A 49 9.50 7.77 0.33
C VAL A 49 10.93 8.32 0.53
N LEU A 50 11.81 7.54 1.18
CA LEU A 50 13.20 7.95 1.42
C LEU A 50 14.02 8.07 0.13
N THR A 51 13.74 7.24 -0.88
CA THR A 51 14.38 7.33 -2.20
C THR A 51 14.14 8.70 -2.83
N PHE A 52 12.90 9.18 -2.79
CA PHE A 52 12.56 10.50 -3.28
C PHE A 52 12.99 11.63 -2.33
N THR A 53 12.90 11.45 -1.02
CA THR A 53 13.36 12.44 -0.05
C THR A 53 14.85 12.71 -0.20
N ARG A 54 15.67 11.66 -0.36
CA ARG A 54 17.13 11.75 -0.45
C ARG A 54 17.65 11.83 -1.88
N ASP A 55 16.74 11.85 -2.86
CA ASP A 55 17.06 11.96 -4.29
C ASP A 55 18.01 10.84 -4.78
N PHE A 56 17.75 9.59 -4.35
CA PHE A 56 18.62 8.46 -4.70
C PHE A 56 18.56 8.11 -6.19
N LEU A 57 17.50 8.47 -6.91
CA LEU A 57 17.44 8.34 -8.37
C LEU A 57 18.49 9.25 -9.04
N GLU A 58 18.61 10.51 -8.60
CA GLU A 58 19.66 11.42 -9.05
C GLU A 58 21.06 10.94 -8.64
N ALA A 59 21.21 10.43 -7.42
CA ALA A 59 22.48 9.83 -6.99
C ALA A 59 22.90 8.70 -7.94
N ARG A 60 21.96 7.84 -8.35
CA ARG A 60 22.20 6.74 -9.27
C ARG A 60 22.65 7.24 -10.65
N ARG A 61 21.94 8.22 -11.24
CA ARG A 61 22.32 8.86 -12.52
C ARG A 61 23.72 9.46 -12.47
N ARG A 62 24.04 10.17 -11.39
CA ARG A 62 25.40 10.75 -11.19
C ARG A 62 26.47 9.69 -11.07
N GLN A 63 26.19 8.59 -10.38
CA GLN A 63 27.10 7.46 -10.28
C GLN A 63 27.40 6.87 -11.65
N GLU A 64 26.38 6.67 -12.50
CA GLU A 64 26.54 6.15 -13.88
C GLU A 64 27.34 7.12 -14.76
N ALA A 65 27.10 8.42 -14.60
CA ALA A 65 27.83 9.48 -15.29
C ALA A 65 29.22 9.75 -14.66
N ARG A 66 29.63 9.06 -13.59
CA ARG A 66 30.86 9.29 -12.82
C ARG A 66 31.01 10.74 -12.37
N ASN A 67 29.90 11.40 -12.04
CA ASN A 67 29.83 12.79 -11.63
C ASN A 67 29.84 12.91 -10.09
N TRP A 68 30.99 13.25 -9.51
CA TRP A 68 31.18 13.43 -8.06
C TRP A 68 30.89 14.89 -7.64
N ARG A 69 29.63 15.33 -7.83
CA ARG A 69 29.19 16.66 -7.36
C ARG A 69 28.07 16.50 -6.35
N SER A 70 28.08 17.32 -5.32
CA SER A 70 26.97 17.41 -4.37
C SER A 70 25.70 17.91 -5.06
N TYR A 71 24.56 17.48 -4.54
CA TYR A 71 23.21 17.98 -4.93
C TYR A 71 22.40 18.19 -3.67
N GLN A 72 21.34 18.97 -3.78
CA GLN A 72 20.47 19.27 -2.66
C GLN A 72 19.40 18.18 -2.56
N ALA A 73 19.31 17.49 -1.44
CA ALA A 73 18.22 16.58 -1.10
C ALA A 73 17.31 17.25 -0.08
N ARG A 74 16.12 16.69 0.11
CA ARG A 74 15.12 17.14 1.09
C ARG A 74 15.27 16.39 2.41
N GLU A 75 14.58 16.84 3.44
CA GLU A 75 14.36 16.12 4.68
C GLU A 75 12.91 15.65 4.76
N LEU A 76 12.68 14.51 5.39
CA LEU A 76 11.34 13.97 5.59
C LEU A 76 10.68 14.61 6.82
N ALA A 77 11.48 14.94 7.84
CA ALA A 77 11.00 15.58 9.06
C ALA A 77 10.24 16.88 8.76
N GLY A 78 9.09 17.06 9.40
CA GLY A 78 8.22 18.21 9.24
C GLY A 78 7.38 18.21 7.95
N SER A 79 7.47 17.17 7.11
CA SER A 79 6.58 17.02 5.95
C SER A 79 5.26 16.36 6.33
N THR A 80 4.24 16.51 5.48
CA THR A 80 2.97 15.81 5.57
C THR A 80 3.00 14.58 4.68
N VAL A 81 2.56 13.43 5.20
CA VAL A 81 2.42 12.18 4.46
C VAL A 81 0.97 11.70 4.55
N ALA A 82 0.28 11.65 3.42
CA ALA A 82 -1.07 11.08 3.33
C ALA A 82 -0.98 9.57 3.02
N VAL A 83 -1.68 8.74 3.79
CA VAL A 83 -1.77 7.29 3.59
C VAL A 83 -3.22 6.93 3.29
N VAL A 84 -3.48 6.48 2.06
CA VAL A 84 -4.80 6.12 1.57
C VAL A 84 -5.01 4.62 1.75
N GLY A 85 -5.91 4.26 2.67
CA GLY A 85 -6.14 2.90 3.10
C GLY A 85 -5.54 2.62 4.48
N MET A 86 -6.38 2.60 5.52
CA MET A 86 -6.05 2.29 6.92
C MET A 86 -6.42 0.84 7.26
N GLY A 87 -5.84 -0.09 6.51
CA GLY A 87 -5.77 -1.51 6.84
C GLY A 87 -4.40 -1.87 7.45
N PRO A 88 -4.10 -3.16 7.67
CA PRO A 88 -2.84 -3.58 8.31
C PRO A 88 -1.56 -3.01 7.66
N ILE A 89 -1.54 -2.83 6.33
CA ILE A 89 -0.42 -2.24 5.61
C ILE A 89 -0.34 -0.73 5.87
N GLY A 90 -1.47 -0.02 5.73
CA GLY A 90 -1.48 1.43 5.93
C GLY A 90 -1.13 1.82 7.36
N GLU A 91 -1.67 1.12 8.34
CA GLU A 91 -1.34 1.33 9.77
C GLU A 91 0.14 1.07 10.03
N ALA A 92 0.70 -0.02 9.47
CA ALA A 92 2.13 -0.31 9.60
C ALA A 92 3.05 0.71 8.90
N ILE A 93 2.58 1.36 7.81
CA ILE A 93 3.28 2.48 7.17
C ILE A 93 3.30 3.67 8.12
N VAL A 94 2.14 4.06 8.68
CA VAL A 94 2.02 5.20 9.59
C VAL A 94 2.88 5.00 10.84
N GLU A 95 2.84 3.81 11.47
CA GLU A 95 3.68 3.50 12.63
C GLU A 95 5.17 3.72 12.36
N ARG A 96 5.65 3.34 11.17
CA ARG A 96 7.06 3.55 10.79
C ARG A 96 7.38 5.00 10.49
N LEU A 97 6.43 5.74 9.93
CA LEU A 97 6.57 7.15 9.61
C LEU A 97 6.71 8.03 10.87
N HIS A 98 6.10 7.64 12.00
CA HIS A 98 6.21 8.38 13.26
C HIS A 98 7.67 8.56 13.72
N ALA A 99 8.58 7.65 13.36
CA ALA A 99 10.00 7.77 13.70
C ALA A 99 10.72 8.91 12.94
N PHE A 100 10.06 9.56 11.98
CA PHE A 100 10.64 10.59 11.11
C PHE A 100 10.08 11.99 11.37
N ASP A 101 9.35 12.20 12.47
CA ASP A 101 8.79 13.51 12.83
C ASP A 101 7.93 14.14 11.70
N VAL A 102 7.12 13.33 11.04
CA VAL A 102 6.18 13.75 9.98
C VAL A 102 4.79 13.98 10.55
N HIS A 103 3.99 14.82 9.89
CA HIS A 103 2.56 14.90 10.09
C HIS A 103 1.87 13.84 9.20
N THR A 104 0.99 13.03 9.79
CA THR A 104 0.34 11.92 9.10
C THR A 104 -1.14 12.16 8.88
N VAL A 105 -1.61 11.94 7.65
CA VAL A 105 -3.01 12.03 7.26
C VAL A 105 -3.49 10.67 6.76
N GLY A 106 -4.51 10.13 7.39
CA GLY A 106 -5.12 8.86 7.00
C GLY A 106 -6.37 9.07 6.14
N VAL A 107 -6.54 8.27 5.10
CA VAL A 107 -7.77 8.24 4.30
C VAL A 107 -8.34 6.83 4.28
N ARG A 108 -9.62 6.69 4.62
CA ARG A 108 -10.30 5.39 4.68
C ARG A 108 -11.78 5.48 4.36
N TYR A 109 -12.38 4.34 3.98
CA TYR A 109 -13.80 4.24 3.65
C TYR A 109 -14.74 4.65 4.80
N THR A 110 -14.35 4.35 6.04
CA THR A 110 -15.14 4.67 7.26
C THR A 110 -14.28 5.52 8.19
N PRO A 111 -14.25 6.86 8.01
CA PRO A 111 -13.34 7.74 8.76
C PRO A 111 -13.61 7.75 10.27
N GLU A 112 -14.85 7.43 10.71
CA GLU A 112 -15.23 7.37 12.12
C GLU A 112 -14.48 6.27 12.90
N LYS A 113 -13.89 5.30 12.20
CA LYS A 113 -13.03 4.28 12.84
C LYS A 113 -11.70 4.86 13.33
N GLY A 114 -11.36 6.09 12.93
CA GLY A 114 -10.08 6.69 13.25
C GLY A 114 -8.89 5.93 12.62
N GLY A 115 -7.74 6.08 13.23
CA GLY A 115 -6.49 5.44 12.82
C GLY A 115 -5.31 5.97 13.64
N PRO A 116 -4.09 5.45 13.43
CA PRO A 116 -2.90 5.92 14.14
C PRO A 116 -2.32 7.23 13.55
N THR A 117 -3.10 7.97 12.76
CA THR A 117 -2.71 9.22 12.08
C THR A 117 -3.14 10.44 12.87
N ASP A 118 -2.52 11.59 12.62
CA ASP A 118 -2.87 12.88 13.24
C ASP A 118 -4.25 13.36 12.78
N GLU A 119 -4.61 13.11 11.51
CA GLU A 119 -5.90 13.42 10.91
C GLU A 119 -6.46 12.24 10.12
N VAL A 120 -7.80 12.13 9.99
CA VAL A 120 -8.47 11.07 9.22
C VAL A 120 -9.57 11.66 8.37
N TYR A 121 -9.60 11.26 7.08
CA TYR A 121 -10.57 11.67 6.07
C TYR A 121 -11.28 10.47 5.44
N GLY A 122 -12.45 10.70 4.83
CA GLY A 122 -13.12 9.78 3.93
C GLY A 122 -12.58 9.88 2.50
N TYR A 123 -12.90 8.92 1.64
CA TYR A 123 -12.47 8.97 0.22
C TYR A 123 -13.03 10.18 -0.52
N GLU A 124 -14.22 10.65 -0.17
CA GLU A 124 -14.86 11.84 -0.75
C GLU A 124 -14.11 13.14 -0.45
N ALA A 125 -13.28 13.14 0.59
CA ALA A 125 -12.45 14.27 0.99
C ALA A 125 -10.95 14.05 0.65
N LEU A 126 -10.65 13.13 -0.29
CA LEU A 126 -9.28 12.87 -0.71
C LEU A 126 -8.55 14.12 -1.21
N PRO A 127 -9.15 15.02 -2.01
CA PRO A 127 -8.49 16.27 -2.42
C PRO A 127 -8.02 17.12 -1.23
N ASP A 128 -8.84 17.24 -0.17
CA ASP A 128 -8.46 17.98 1.04
C ASP A 128 -7.32 17.28 1.79
N ALA A 129 -7.37 15.95 1.86
CA ALA A 129 -6.37 15.13 2.56
C ALA A 129 -4.97 15.18 1.91
N VAL A 130 -4.91 15.40 0.58
CA VAL A 130 -3.63 15.41 -0.15
C VAL A 130 -3.10 16.81 -0.47
N GLY A 131 -3.89 17.87 -0.20
CA GLY A 131 -3.58 19.25 -0.62
C GLY A 131 -2.28 19.81 -0.04
N ASP A 132 -1.82 19.32 1.10
CA ASP A 132 -0.54 19.70 1.73
C ASP A 132 0.45 18.52 1.82
N ALA A 133 0.12 17.38 1.22
CA ALA A 133 0.93 16.17 1.35
C ALA A 133 2.16 16.20 0.43
N ALA A 134 3.35 16.11 1.02
CA ALA A 134 4.59 15.90 0.28
C ALA A 134 4.69 14.48 -0.29
N TYR A 135 4.02 13.52 0.31
CA TYR A 135 3.94 12.13 -0.13
C TYR A 135 2.51 11.62 0.02
N VAL A 136 2.00 10.97 -1.02
CA VAL A 136 0.71 10.27 -1.02
C VAL A 136 0.98 8.79 -1.23
N VAL A 137 0.71 7.96 -0.21
CA VAL A 137 0.97 6.52 -0.22
C VAL A 137 -0.35 5.77 -0.32
N LEU A 138 -0.53 4.98 -1.38
CA LEU A 138 -1.73 4.19 -1.61
C LEU A 138 -1.53 2.77 -1.07
N ALA A 139 -2.39 2.35 -0.14
CA ALA A 139 -2.42 1.04 0.50
C ALA A 139 -3.86 0.49 0.62
N CYS A 140 -4.82 1.04 -0.15
CA CYS A 140 -6.22 0.60 -0.16
C CYS A 140 -6.44 -0.57 -1.13
N PRO A 141 -7.47 -1.41 -0.94
CA PRO A 141 -7.86 -2.41 -1.94
C PRO A 141 -8.46 -1.72 -3.18
N LEU A 142 -8.41 -2.40 -4.32
CA LEU A 142 -9.18 -2.01 -5.50
C LEU A 142 -10.62 -2.51 -5.36
N THR A 143 -11.56 -1.58 -5.39
CA THR A 143 -13.01 -1.80 -5.28
C THR A 143 -13.71 -0.75 -6.13
N ASP A 144 -15.02 -0.87 -6.32
CA ASP A 144 -15.82 0.16 -7.02
C ASP A 144 -15.65 1.57 -6.43
N ALA A 145 -15.30 1.68 -5.13
CA ALA A 145 -15.09 2.96 -4.46
C ALA A 145 -13.67 3.50 -4.59
N THR A 146 -12.72 2.69 -5.06
CA THR A 146 -11.29 3.06 -5.15
C THR A 146 -10.72 2.91 -6.56
N GLU A 147 -11.50 2.40 -7.51
CA GLU A 147 -11.13 2.40 -8.92
C GLU A 147 -11.04 3.83 -9.44
N GLY A 148 -9.88 4.20 -9.99
CA GLY A 148 -9.61 5.56 -10.45
C GLY A 148 -9.68 6.64 -9.35
N LEU A 149 -9.54 6.26 -8.09
CA LEU A 149 -9.65 7.18 -6.95
C LEU A 149 -8.67 8.34 -7.03
N VAL A 150 -7.48 8.11 -7.57
CA VAL A 150 -6.48 9.15 -7.84
C VAL A 150 -6.51 9.47 -9.32
N ASP A 151 -7.28 10.47 -9.65
CA ASP A 151 -7.53 10.97 -11.00
C ASP A 151 -6.86 12.33 -11.26
N ALA A 152 -7.17 12.95 -12.41
CA ALA A 152 -6.62 14.25 -12.80
C ALA A 152 -7.00 15.36 -11.80
N GLU A 153 -8.18 15.32 -11.18
CA GLU A 153 -8.59 16.32 -10.20
C GLU A 153 -7.76 16.20 -8.92
N VAL A 154 -7.53 14.98 -8.44
CA VAL A 154 -6.67 14.72 -7.30
C VAL A 154 -5.23 15.17 -7.57
N PHE A 155 -4.66 14.86 -8.75
CA PHE A 155 -3.32 15.32 -9.12
C PHE A 155 -3.19 16.84 -9.16
N LEU A 156 -4.24 17.56 -9.55
CA LEU A 156 -4.25 19.03 -9.54
C LEU A 156 -4.30 19.64 -8.13
N THR A 157 -4.77 18.89 -7.13
CA THR A 157 -4.78 19.36 -5.73
C THR A 157 -3.48 19.04 -5.01
N MET A 158 -2.75 18.02 -5.46
CA MET A 158 -1.45 17.66 -4.88
C MET A 158 -0.43 18.78 -5.11
N PRO A 159 0.45 19.06 -4.12
CA PRO A 159 1.53 20.02 -4.33
C PRO A 159 2.47 19.59 -5.46
N PRO A 160 3.04 20.52 -6.27
CA PRO A 160 4.01 20.19 -7.33
C PRO A 160 5.26 19.45 -6.82
N GLU A 161 5.53 19.55 -5.53
CA GLU A 161 6.64 18.91 -4.85
C GLU A 161 6.32 17.50 -4.37
N SER A 162 5.06 17.07 -4.53
CA SER A 162 4.57 15.81 -3.99
C SER A 162 5.05 14.60 -4.79
N VAL A 163 5.03 13.44 -4.16
CA VAL A 163 5.35 12.14 -4.77
C VAL A 163 4.22 11.17 -4.47
N LEU A 164 3.76 10.47 -5.52
CA LEU A 164 2.85 9.34 -5.37
C LEU A 164 3.63 8.05 -5.12
N VAL A 165 3.22 7.26 -4.13
CA VAL A 165 3.74 5.90 -3.87
C VAL A 165 2.57 4.93 -3.95
N ASN A 166 2.56 4.03 -4.93
CA ASN A 166 1.49 3.05 -5.08
C ASN A 166 1.99 1.63 -4.76
N VAL A 167 1.57 1.11 -3.60
CA VAL A 167 1.77 -0.28 -3.15
C VAL A 167 0.43 -1.03 -3.02
N ALA A 168 -0.64 -0.44 -3.57
CA ALA A 168 -2.01 -0.95 -3.52
C ALA A 168 -2.35 -1.84 -4.73
N ARG A 169 -2.98 -1.24 -5.74
CA ARG A 169 -3.30 -1.82 -7.06
C ARG A 169 -3.18 -0.73 -8.12
N GLY A 170 -2.80 -1.11 -9.34
CA GLY A 170 -2.65 -0.17 -10.47
C GLY A 170 -3.93 0.63 -10.73
N GLY A 171 -5.06 -0.05 -10.82
CA GLY A 171 -6.36 0.56 -11.12
C GLY A 171 -6.92 1.53 -10.05
N VAL A 172 -6.23 1.74 -8.92
CA VAL A 172 -6.56 2.82 -7.97
C VAL A 172 -6.18 4.19 -8.53
N VAL A 173 -5.26 4.22 -9.49
CA VAL A 173 -4.76 5.43 -10.14
C VAL A 173 -5.21 5.43 -11.60
N ASP A 174 -5.74 6.55 -12.08
CA ASP A 174 -5.89 6.79 -13.51
C ASP A 174 -4.48 6.95 -14.12
N THR A 175 -4.05 5.94 -14.89
CA THR A 175 -2.70 5.88 -15.46
C THR A 175 -2.43 7.01 -16.44
N ASP A 176 -3.41 7.40 -17.26
CA ASP A 176 -3.26 8.50 -18.21
C ASP A 176 -3.11 9.84 -17.48
N ALA A 177 -3.91 10.06 -16.43
CA ALA A 177 -3.80 11.25 -15.59
C ALA A 177 -2.44 11.31 -14.86
N LEU A 178 -1.92 10.18 -14.39
CA LEU A 178 -0.58 10.10 -13.77
C LEU A 178 0.51 10.49 -14.78
N VAL A 179 0.45 9.94 -16.00
CA VAL A 179 1.41 10.25 -17.09
C VAL A 179 1.39 11.74 -17.42
N ASP A 180 0.20 12.34 -17.52
CA ASP A 180 0.06 13.77 -17.77
C ASP A 180 0.61 14.61 -16.60
N ALA A 181 0.30 14.25 -15.36
CA ALA A 181 0.82 14.93 -14.17
C ALA A 181 2.35 14.89 -14.08
N LEU A 182 2.96 13.77 -14.45
CA LEU A 182 4.43 13.62 -14.51
C LEU A 182 5.05 14.44 -15.64
N ARG A 183 4.43 14.43 -16.83
CA ARG A 183 4.89 15.16 -18.01
C ARG A 183 4.85 16.68 -17.80
N ASP A 184 3.79 17.16 -17.16
CA ASP A 184 3.56 18.58 -16.89
C ASP A 184 4.26 19.05 -15.61
N ASN A 185 4.93 18.16 -14.88
CA ASN A 185 5.53 18.41 -13.57
C ASN A 185 4.49 18.93 -12.55
N SER A 186 3.25 18.50 -12.65
CA SER A 186 2.20 18.79 -11.65
C SER A 186 2.48 18.07 -10.33
N ILE A 187 3.23 16.95 -10.37
CA ILE A 187 3.83 16.28 -9.24
C ILE A 187 5.32 16.02 -9.50
N ARG A 188 6.10 15.89 -8.43
CA ARG A 188 7.55 15.69 -8.51
C ARG A 188 7.95 14.32 -9.05
N GLY A 189 7.16 13.28 -8.79
CA GLY A 189 7.48 11.92 -9.24
C GLY A 189 6.55 10.86 -8.68
N ALA A 190 6.83 9.61 -9.02
CA ALA A 190 6.07 8.47 -8.55
C ALA A 190 6.94 7.22 -8.27
N ALA A 191 6.57 6.44 -7.25
CA ALA A 191 7.06 5.08 -7.02
C ALA A 191 5.89 4.11 -7.19
N LEU A 192 5.98 3.21 -8.17
CA LEU A 192 4.92 2.31 -8.57
C LEU A 192 5.40 0.87 -8.42
N ASP A 193 4.89 0.17 -7.42
CA ASP A 193 5.08 -1.29 -7.32
C ASP A 193 4.03 -2.04 -8.13
N VAL A 194 2.92 -1.37 -8.43
CA VAL A 194 1.78 -1.87 -9.20
C VAL A 194 1.38 -0.86 -10.27
N THR A 195 0.90 -1.38 -11.41
CA THR A 195 0.48 -0.58 -12.57
C THR A 195 -0.81 -1.13 -13.17
N ASP A 196 -1.44 -0.35 -14.04
CA ASP A 196 -2.54 -0.79 -14.88
C ASP A 196 -2.28 -0.33 -16.33
N PRO A 197 -2.10 -1.28 -17.29
CA PRO A 197 -2.10 -2.74 -17.11
C PRO A 197 -0.88 -3.29 -16.35
N GLU A 198 -0.99 -4.50 -15.86
CA GLU A 198 0.10 -5.26 -15.23
C GLU A 198 0.25 -6.64 -15.92
N PRO A 199 1.44 -6.98 -16.48
CA PRO A 199 2.68 -6.20 -16.49
C PRO A 199 2.58 -4.91 -17.30
N LEU A 200 3.37 -3.90 -16.90
CA LEU A 200 3.48 -2.65 -17.67
C LEU A 200 4.07 -2.95 -19.05
N PRO A 201 3.42 -2.53 -20.18
CA PRO A 201 3.94 -2.77 -21.53
C PRO A 201 5.34 -2.20 -21.73
N ASP A 202 6.17 -2.89 -22.52
CA ASP A 202 7.59 -2.55 -22.73
C ASP A 202 7.77 -1.15 -23.37
N ASP A 203 6.77 -0.66 -24.10
CA ASP A 203 6.76 0.64 -24.77
C ASP A 203 6.03 1.75 -23.99
N HIS A 204 5.61 1.47 -22.75
CA HIS A 204 4.87 2.43 -21.94
C HIS A 204 5.76 3.59 -21.48
N GLU A 205 5.21 4.81 -21.52
CA GLU A 205 5.95 6.05 -21.21
C GLU A 205 6.54 6.07 -19.79
N LEU A 206 5.89 5.43 -18.81
CA LEU A 206 6.37 5.38 -17.42
C LEU A 206 7.80 4.83 -17.30
N TRP A 207 8.28 3.98 -18.23
CA TRP A 207 9.67 3.53 -18.23
C TRP A 207 10.68 4.63 -18.54
N GLY A 208 10.23 5.67 -19.25
CA GLY A 208 11.10 6.76 -19.74
C GLY A 208 11.26 7.93 -18.77
N PHE A 209 10.43 8.03 -17.72
CA PHE A 209 10.52 9.13 -16.77
C PHE A 209 11.68 8.94 -15.77
N GLU A 210 12.56 9.92 -15.68
CA GLU A 210 13.69 9.92 -14.75
C GLU A 210 13.27 10.05 -13.27
N ASN A 211 12.06 10.55 -13.02
CA ASN A 211 11.45 10.77 -11.72
C ASN A 211 10.39 9.72 -11.38
N VAL A 212 10.44 8.55 -12.03
CA VAL A 212 9.59 7.41 -11.74
C VAL A 212 10.43 6.21 -11.33
N LEU A 213 10.04 5.54 -10.24
CA LEU A 213 10.57 4.25 -9.82
C LEU A 213 9.49 3.20 -10.07
N VAL A 214 9.76 2.23 -10.95
CA VAL A 214 8.86 1.08 -11.17
C VAL A 214 9.50 -0.17 -10.61
N THR A 215 8.73 -0.96 -9.86
CA THR A 215 9.10 -2.31 -9.44
C THR A 215 8.00 -3.31 -9.80
N PRO A 216 8.34 -4.58 -10.11
CA PRO A 216 7.41 -5.52 -10.71
C PRO A 216 6.55 -6.26 -9.67
N HIS A 217 5.67 -5.53 -8.95
CA HIS A 217 4.79 -6.02 -7.89
C HIS A 217 5.57 -6.82 -6.83
N ASN A 218 6.67 -6.24 -6.36
CA ASN A 218 7.67 -6.91 -5.55
C ASN A 218 7.63 -6.55 -4.06
N ALA A 219 6.84 -5.52 -3.67
CA ALA A 219 6.77 -5.06 -2.28
C ALA A 219 6.31 -6.16 -1.31
N GLY A 220 5.46 -7.08 -1.79
CA GLY A 220 4.99 -8.23 -1.03
C GLY A 220 6.00 -9.39 -0.91
N HIS A 221 7.07 -9.43 -1.71
CA HIS A 221 8.01 -10.55 -1.74
C HIS A 221 8.99 -10.51 -0.57
N THR A 222 9.01 -11.57 0.23
CA THR A 222 9.90 -11.70 1.40
C THR A 222 10.16 -13.17 1.70
N PRO A 223 11.37 -13.57 2.12
CA PRO A 223 11.64 -14.93 2.59
C PRO A 223 10.88 -15.27 3.89
N ALA A 224 10.46 -14.27 4.66
CA ALA A 224 9.71 -14.45 5.91
C ALA A 224 8.21 -14.72 5.72
N TYR A 225 7.71 -14.81 4.48
CA TYR A 225 6.28 -14.97 4.20
C TYR A 225 5.67 -16.21 4.88
N PHE A 226 6.27 -17.38 4.64
CA PHE A 226 5.73 -18.64 5.17
C PHE A 226 5.89 -18.78 6.68
N GLU A 227 6.90 -18.15 7.27
CA GLU A 227 7.08 -18.10 8.73
C GLU A 227 5.92 -17.29 9.36
N ARG A 228 5.68 -16.08 8.87
CA ARG A 228 4.56 -15.25 9.34
C ARG A 228 3.18 -15.88 9.08
N LEU A 229 3.02 -16.56 7.94
CA LEU A 229 1.79 -17.30 7.65
C LEU A 229 1.58 -18.44 8.65
N ALA A 230 2.65 -19.15 9.01
CA ALA A 230 2.58 -20.22 10.01
C ALA A 230 2.18 -19.68 11.39
N ASP A 231 2.70 -18.51 11.80
CA ASP A 231 2.33 -17.84 13.03
C ASP A 231 0.83 -17.48 13.04
N ILE A 232 0.32 -16.86 11.94
CA ILE A 232 -1.10 -16.51 11.80
C ILE A 232 -1.99 -17.77 11.92
N VAL A 233 -1.60 -18.87 11.28
CA VAL A 233 -2.36 -20.14 11.37
C VAL A 233 -2.26 -20.74 12.77
N ALA A 234 -1.09 -20.69 13.40
CA ALA A 234 -0.88 -21.18 14.77
C ALA A 234 -1.75 -20.42 15.77
N ASP A 235 -1.82 -19.09 15.65
CA ASP A 235 -2.66 -18.25 16.51
C ASP A 235 -4.14 -18.62 16.40
N ALA A 236 -4.64 -18.88 15.18
CA ALA A 236 -6.01 -19.34 14.97
C ALA A 236 -6.27 -20.72 15.59
N VAL A 237 -5.33 -21.66 15.46
CA VAL A 237 -5.44 -23.00 16.06
C VAL A 237 -5.39 -22.93 17.58
N HIS A 238 -4.49 -22.13 18.16
CA HIS A 238 -4.40 -21.95 19.61
C HIS A 238 -5.70 -21.36 20.19
N ALA A 239 -6.27 -20.34 19.49
CA ALA A 239 -7.54 -19.76 19.93
C ALA A 239 -8.69 -20.79 19.92
N ALA A 240 -8.73 -21.67 18.89
CA ALA A 240 -9.70 -22.76 18.84
C ALA A 240 -9.48 -23.80 19.94
N ASP A 241 -8.23 -24.17 20.23
CA ASP A 241 -7.89 -25.10 21.31
C ASP A 241 -8.27 -24.54 22.69
N GLU A 242 -8.09 -23.25 22.92
CA GLU A 242 -8.43 -22.59 24.18
C GLU A 242 -9.94 -22.45 24.38
N SER A 243 -10.68 -22.10 23.34
CA SER A 243 -12.14 -21.92 23.39
C SER A 243 -12.92 -23.24 23.27
N GLY A 244 -12.33 -24.24 22.63
CA GLY A 244 -13.00 -25.48 22.22
C GLY A 244 -13.92 -25.32 21.01
N GLU A 245 -13.88 -24.17 20.32
CA GLU A 245 -14.76 -23.84 19.20
C GLU A 245 -13.95 -23.20 18.04
N TRP A 246 -14.39 -23.45 16.81
CA TRP A 246 -13.82 -22.85 15.59
C TRP A 246 -14.57 -21.56 15.21
N THR A 247 -14.74 -20.66 16.19
CA THR A 247 -15.43 -19.37 16.01
C THR A 247 -14.63 -18.25 16.66
N ASP A 248 -14.80 -17.05 16.14
CA ASP A 248 -14.10 -15.83 16.60
C ASP A 248 -12.56 -15.95 16.59
N LEU A 249 -12.03 -16.69 15.60
CA LEU A 249 -10.60 -16.90 15.46
C LEU A 249 -9.89 -15.65 14.90
N PRO A 250 -8.59 -15.44 15.22
CA PRO A 250 -7.77 -14.47 14.53
C PRO A 250 -7.86 -14.64 12.99
N ASN A 251 -8.04 -13.56 12.27
CA ASN A 251 -8.17 -13.54 10.81
C ASN A 251 -9.32 -14.38 10.24
N GLN A 252 -10.33 -14.71 11.03
CA GLN A 252 -11.51 -15.42 10.54
C GLN A 252 -12.33 -14.56 9.60
N VAL A 253 -12.78 -15.15 8.50
CA VAL A 253 -13.61 -14.50 7.46
C VAL A 253 -15.01 -15.14 7.33
N VAL A 254 -15.16 -16.39 7.74
CA VAL A 254 -16.44 -17.08 7.95
C VAL A 254 -16.30 -18.14 9.04
#